data_8a0ae30f3fa88876eb555235c63005d3
#
_entry.id   8a0ae30f3fa88876eb555235c63005d3
#
_cell.length_a   1.000
_cell.length_b   1.000
_cell.length_c   1.000
_cell.angle_alpha   90.00
_cell.angle_beta   90.00
_cell.angle_gamma   90.00
#
_symmetry.space_group_name_H-M   'P 1'
#
loop_
_entity.id
_entity.type
_entity.pdbx_description
1 polymer ?
#
loop_
_entity_poly.entity_id
_entity_poly.type
_entity_poly.pdbx_seq_one_letter_code
_entity_poly.pdbx_strand_id
1 'polypeptide(L)'
;DMPLGWFLPNDGYGCGYGTDDVNLDNNIANLKSFTDYANSKGVGTGLWTQSSLTPDPNQPVHLQRDFEKEVYNGGIRTLKTDVAWVGSGYDFGLDGINKAYNIISKAETKNRPTIVTLDGWAGTQRYGGIWTGDNSSWWEHLLLNIKMMPSLNMCGFLYSGADLGGFGNDTTYDLMVRW
;
A
#
# COMPACT_ATOMS: atom_id res chain seq x y z
N ASP A 1 4.29 0.73 24.54
CA ASP A 1 4.66 1.33 23.26
C ASP A 1 5.01 0.19 22.30
N MET A 2 4.26 0.08 21.21
CA MET A 2 4.62 -0.85 20.12
C MET A 2 5.57 -0.13 19.15
N PRO A 3 6.72 -0.73 18.83
CA PRO A 3 7.58 -0.16 17.81
C PRO A 3 6.89 -0.23 16.45
N LEU A 4 6.71 0.93 15.78
CA LEU A 4 6.22 1.00 14.42
C LEU A 4 7.41 0.94 13.46
N GLY A 5 7.48 -0.11 12.63
CA GLY A 5 8.46 -0.18 11.55
C GLY A 5 8.06 0.65 10.34
N TRP A 6 6.75 0.74 10.06
CA TRP A 6 6.18 1.39 8.89
C TRP A 6 4.90 2.14 9.20
N PHE A 7 4.68 3.22 8.48
CA PHE A 7 3.45 4.00 8.49
C PHE A 7 2.99 4.26 7.05
N LEU A 8 1.69 4.09 6.80
CA LEU A 8 1.04 4.28 5.51
C LEU A 8 0.01 5.41 5.64
N PRO A 9 0.35 6.67 5.34
CA PRO A 9 -0.67 7.69 5.21
C PRO A 9 -1.58 7.35 4.03
N ASN A 10 -2.87 7.49 4.26
CA ASN A 10 -3.86 7.30 3.21
C ASN A 10 -4.01 8.59 2.42
N ASP A 11 -3.40 8.64 1.24
CA ASP A 11 -3.45 9.79 0.35
C ASP A 11 -4.29 9.56 -0.90
N GLY A 12 -4.88 8.38 -1.03
CA GLY A 12 -5.60 7.98 -2.23
C GLY A 12 -6.83 8.82 -2.54
N TYR A 13 -7.31 9.59 -1.59
CA TYR A 13 -8.37 10.57 -1.79
C TYR A 13 -7.82 12.01 -1.86
N GLY A 14 -6.56 12.17 -2.18
CA GLY A 14 -5.96 13.45 -2.48
C GLY A 14 -5.65 14.32 -1.28
N CYS A 15 -5.45 13.76 -0.12
CA CYS A 15 -5.27 14.57 1.08
C CYS A 15 -4.00 14.28 1.87
N GLY A 16 -3.26 13.22 1.55
CA GLY A 16 -2.11 12.80 2.36
C GLY A 16 -1.03 13.87 2.46
N TYR A 17 -0.33 14.09 1.38
CA TYR A 17 0.74 15.06 1.29
C TYR A 17 0.49 16.15 0.23
N GLY A 18 -0.56 16.01 -0.56
CA GLY A 18 -0.90 16.90 -1.67
C GLY A 18 -1.72 18.11 -1.21
N THR A 19 -1.05 19.21 -0.95
CA THR A 19 -1.68 20.47 -0.52
C THR A 19 -1.54 21.60 -1.55
N ASP A 20 -0.75 21.39 -2.61
CA ASP A 20 -0.54 22.37 -3.67
C ASP A 20 -1.33 21.98 -4.91
N ASP A 21 -2.19 22.89 -5.38
CA ASP A 21 -3.04 22.69 -6.56
C ASP A 21 -2.37 23.07 -7.87
N VAL A 22 -1.16 23.62 -7.81
CA VAL A 22 -0.47 24.17 -8.98
C VAL A 22 0.77 23.35 -9.33
N ASN A 23 1.47 22.81 -8.33
CA ASN A 23 2.79 22.24 -8.52
C ASN A 23 2.95 20.90 -7.78
N LEU A 24 3.04 19.83 -8.55
CA LEU A 24 3.26 18.48 -8.01
C LEU A 24 4.61 18.36 -7.28
N ASP A 25 5.65 19.06 -7.72
CA ASP A 25 6.97 18.98 -7.08
C ASP A 25 6.95 19.59 -5.66
N ASN A 26 6.08 20.58 -5.41
CA ASN A 26 5.86 21.09 -4.06
C ASN A 26 5.21 20.02 -3.15
N ASN A 27 4.28 19.25 -3.68
CA ASN A 27 3.68 18.13 -2.95
C ASN A 27 4.71 17.05 -2.64
N ILE A 28 5.58 16.73 -3.59
CA ILE A 28 6.69 15.78 -3.37
C ILE A 28 7.68 16.31 -2.31
N ALA A 29 7.97 17.60 -2.30
CA ALA A 29 8.82 18.21 -1.27
C ALA A 29 8.18 18.15 0.12
N ASN A 30 6.87 18.34 0.21
CA ASN A 30 6.12 18.16 1.45
C ASN A 30 6.18 16.72 1.94
N LEU A 31 5.96 15.75 1.04
CA LEU A 31 6.13 14.33 1.33
C LEU A 31 7.54 14.01 1.85
N LYS A 32 8.57 14.59 1.21
CA LYS A 32 9.97 14.42 1.63
C LYS A 32 10.21 14.88 3.06
N SER A 33 9.67 16.03 3.42
CA SER A 33 9.77 16.54 4.80
C SER A 33 9.15 15.58 5.82
N PHE A 34 8.00 15.00 5.49
CA PHE A 34 7.35 14.01 6.33
C PHE A 34 8.18 12.71 6.44
N THR A 35 8.66 12.19 5.31
CA THR A 35 9.45 10.95 5.29
C THR A 35 10.78 11.10 6.02
N ASP A 36 11.44 12.24 5.93
CA ASP A 36 12.66 12.52 6.67
C ASP A 36 12.42 12.56 8.18
N TYR A 37 11.32 13.19 8.59
CA TYR A 37 10.93 13.17 9.99
C TYR A 37 10.65 11.76 10.49
N ALA A 38 9.84 10.97 9.75
CA ALA A 38 9.53 9.60 10.10
C ALA A 38 10.81 8.73 10.20
N ASN A 39 11.71 8.85 9.22
CA ASN A 39 13.00 8.16 9.22
C ASN A 39 13.87 8.55 10.42
N SER A 40 13.84 9.80 10.87
CA SER A 40 14.56 10.25 12.08
C SER A 40 14.06 9.58 13.35
N LYS A 41 12.85 9.03 13.32
CA LYS A 41 12.24 8.25 14.39
C LYS A 41 12.36 6.73 14.20
N GLY A 42 13.06 6.29 13.16
CA GLY A 42 13.20 4.88 12.83
C GLY A 42 11.96 4.26 12.14
N VAL A 43 11.07 5.09 11.61
CA VAL A 43 9.83 4.67 10.94
C VAL A 43 9.97 4.88 9.44
N GLY A 44 9.77 3.83 8.65
CA GLY A 44 9.64 3.91 7.20
C GLY A 44 8.27 4.43 6.78
N THR A 45 8.22 5.03 5.60
CA THR A 45 6.96 5.55 5.05
C THR A 45 6.58 4.82 3.78
N GLY A 46 5.34 4.39 3.69
CA GLY A 46 4.68 3.89 2.50
C GLY A 46 3.48 4.75 2.14
N LEU A 47 2.92 4.51 0.98
CA LEU A 47 1.69 5.16 0.54
C LEU A 47 0.65 4.12 0.12
N TRP A 48 -0.60 4.45 0.41
CA TRP A 48 -1.76 3.76 -0.13
C TRP A 48 -2.10 4.35 -1.51
N THR A 49 -2.52 3.53 -2.44
CA THR A 49 -2.96 3.98 -3.75
C THR A 49 -4.10 3.15 -4.31
N GLN A 50 -5.03 3.82 -4.94
CA GLN A 50 -6.09 3.24 -5.78
C GLN A 50 -5.98 3.68 -7.25
N SER A 51 -4.95 4.42 -7.60
CA SER A 51 -4.87 5.12 -8.90
C SER A 51 -3.60 4.77 -9.67
N SER A 52 -3.48 5.36 -10.83
CA SER A 52 -2.27 5.25 -11.64
C SER A 52 -1.02 5.66 -10.85
N LEU A 53 0.10 5.02 -11.17
CA LEU A 53 1.43 5.38 -10.64
C LEU A 53 2.06 6.57 -11.34
N THR A 54 1.38 7.14 -12.31
CA THR A 54 1.85 8.27 -13.14
C THR A 54 0.86 9.42 -13.05
N PRO A 55 1.33 10.67 -13.18
CA PRO A 55 0.44 11.82 -13.17
C PRO A 55 -0.65 11.72 -14.24
N ASP A 56 -1.87 12.05 -13.86
CA ASP A 56 -3.01 12.17 -14.77
C ASP A 56 -3.33 13.65 -14.97
N PRO A 57 -3.10 14.23 -16.17
CA PRO A 57 -3.34 15.64 -16.41
C PRO A 57 -4.81 16.05 -16.31
N ASN A 58 -5.73 15.07 -16.27
CA ASN A 58 -7.16 15.34 -16.09
C ASN A 58 -7.58 15.45 -14.62
N GLN A 59 -6.67 15.17 -13.69
CA GLN A 59 -6.90 15.28 -12.26
C GLN A 59 -6.32 16.59 -11.71
N PRO A 60 -6.93 17.17 -10.68
CA PRO A 60 -6.32 18.28 -9.92
C PRO A 60 -4.93 17.89 -9.42
N VAL A 61 -4.01 18.84 -9.35
CA VAL A 61 -2.61 18.56 -9.02
C VAL A 61 -2.46 17.88 -7.65
N HIS A 62 -3.24 18.28 -6.66
CA HIS A 62 -3.21 17.65 -5.32
C HIS A 62 -3.71 16.20 -5.31
N LEU A 63 -4.39 15.75 -6.37
CA LEU A 63 -4.80 14.36 -6.54
C LEU A 63 -3.84 13.55 -7.43
N GLN A 64 -2.92 14.20 -8.10
CA GLN A 64 -1.99 13.52 -8.99
C GLN A 64 -0.94 12.76 -8.20
N ARG A 65 -0.56 11.62 -8.75
CA ARG A 65 0.47 10.75 -8.23
C ARG A 65 1.61 10.62 -9.23
N ASP A 66 2.82 10.64 -8.75
CA ASP A 66 4.03 10.29 -9.50
C ASP A 66 4.87 9.36 -8.62
N PHE A 67 4.63 8.08 -8.73
CA PHE A 67 5.24 7.11 -7.83
C PHE A 67 6.77 7.09 -7.96
N GLU A 68 7.30 7.37 -9.13
CA GLU A 68 8.74 7.46 -9.31
C GLU A 68 9.33 8.63 -8.52
N LYS A 69 8.72 9.80 -8.59
CA LYS A 69 9.11 10.95 -7.75
C LYS A 69 8.85 10.72 -6.26
N GLU A 70 7.75 10.06 -5.91
CA GLU A 70 7.46 9.70 -4.52
C GLU A 70 8.56 8.82 -3.92
N VAL A 71 9.10 7.90 -4.70
CA VAL A 71 10.20 7.02 -4.27
C VAL A 71 11.54 7.76 -4.27
N TYR A 72 11.94 8.35 -5.39
CA TYR A 72 13.28 8.91 -5.53
C TYR A 72 13.47 10.26 -4.83
N ASN A 73 12.45 11.09 -4.88
CA ASN A 73 12.49 12.43 -4.28
C ASN A 73 11.74 12.50 -2.95
N GLY A 74 10.63 11.77 -2.82
CA GLY A 74 9.80 11.75 -1.62
C GLY A 74 10.27 10.78 -0.53
N GLY A 75 11.08 9.78 -0.87
CA GLY A 75 11.63 8.84 0.11
C GLY A 75 10.70 7.68 0.49
N ILE A 76 9.69 7.41 -0.31
CA ILE A 76 8.75 6.29 -0.11
C ILE A 76 9.44 4.95 -0.40
N ARG A 77 9.10 3.92 0.39
CA ARG A 77 9.71 2.58 0.31
C ARG A 77 8.71 1.44 0.27
N THR A 78 7.45 1.73 0.58
CA THR A 78 6.38 0.75 0.66
C THR A 78 5.16 1.27 -0.08
N LEU A 79 4.44 0.39 -0.74
CA LEU A 79 3.19 0.70 -1.42
C LEU A 79 2.11 -0.30 -1.01
N LYS A 80 0.95 0.21 -0.65
CA LYS A 80 -0.28 -0.56 -0.55
C LYS A 80 -1.15 -0.24 -1.76
N THR A 81 -1.43 -1.24 -2.60
CA THR A 81 -2.31 -1.09 -3.77
C THR A 81 -3.70 -1.58 -3.44
N ASP A 82 -4.71 -0.79 -3.77
CA ASP A 82 -6.10 -1.04 -3.42
C ASP A 82 -7.04 -0.81 -4.63
N VAL A 83 -8.26 -1.26 -4.49
CA VAL A 83 -9.52 -1.09 -5.25
C VAL A 83 -9.41 -1.04 -6.77
N ALA A 84 -8.62 -0.20 -7.36
CA ALA A 84 -8.71 0.13 -8.77
C ALA A 84 -7.46 -0.19 -9.57
N TRP A 85 -6.69 -1.11 -9.11
CA TRP A 85 -5.61 -1.70 -9.92
C TRP A 85 -6.17 -2.64 -10.97
N VAL A 86 -7.43 -2.54 -11.19
CA VAL A 86 -8.21 -3.11 -12.25
C VAL A 86 -8.20 -2.15 -13.44
N GLY A 87 -7.08 -2.08 -14.12
CA GLY A 87 -7.06 -1.52 -15.45
C GLY A 87 -7.74 -2.46 -16.46
N SER A 88 -7.60 -2.15 -17.72
CA SER A 88 -8.16 -2.95 -18.80
C SER A 88 -7.41 -4.28 -18.94
N GLY A 89 -7.87 -5.32 -18.26
CA GLY A 89 -7.40 -6.70 -18.43
C GLY A 89 -6.65 -7.29 -17.25
N TYR A 90 -6.40 -8.57 -17.35
CA TYR A 90 -5.78 -9.40 -16.31
C TYR A 90 -4.37 -8.96 -15.91
N ASP A 91 -3.62 -8.42 -16.85
CA ASP A 91 -2.21 -8.14 -16.67
C ASP A 91 -1.97 -6.83 -15.90
N PHE A 92 -2.99 -6.00 -15.80
CA PHE A 92 -2.83 -4.65 -15.26
C PHE A 92 -2.38 -4.63 -13.79
N GLY A 93 -3.02 -5.42 -12.93
CA GLY A 93 -2.63 -5.53 -11.53
C GLY A 93 -1.20 -6.03 -11.38
N LEU A 94 -0.85 -7.10 -12.10
CA LEU A 94 0.50 -7.66 -12.10
C LEU A 94 1.53 -6.68 -12.67
N ASP A 95 1.21 -6.01 -13.78
CA ASP A 95 2.09 -5.02 -14.41
C ASP A 95 2.30 -3.80 -13.51
N GLY A 96 1.25 -3.31 -12.87
CA GLY A 96 1.33 -2.21 -11.92
C GLY A 96 2.22 -2.55 -10.72
N ILE A 97 2.04 -3.73 -10.14
CA ILE A 97 2.85 -4.20 -9.02
C ILE A 97 4.31 -4.40 -9.44
N ASN A 98 4.55 -4.99 -10.61
CA ASN A 98 5.89 -5.16 -11.17
C ASN A 98 6.57 -3.80 -11.43
N LYS A 99 5.83 -2.83 -11.97
CA LYS A 99 6.34 -1.46 -12.17
C LYS A 99 6.73 -0.83 -10.83
N ALA A 100 5.86 -0.89 -9.83
CA ALA A 100 6.12 -0.37 -8.49
C ALA A 100 7.35 -1.05 -7.85
N TYR A 101 7.43 -2.37 -7.94
CA TYR A 101 8.58 -3.14 -7.45
C TYR A 101 9.89 -2.69 -8.11
N ASN A 102 9.89 -2.51 -9.42
CA ASN A 102 11.07 -2.09 -10.17
C ASN A 102 11.50 -0.66 -9.80
N ILE A 103 10.55 0.26 -9.59
CA ILE A 103 10.84 1.62 -9.15
C ILE A 103 11.52 1.60 -7.76
N ILE A 104 10.93 0.89 -6.79
CA ILE A 104 11.49 0.82 -5.44
C ILE A 104 12.85 0.11 -5.44
N SER A 105 12.99 -0.97 -6.23
CA SER A 105 14.23 -1.76 -6.30
C SER A 105 15.41 -0.98 -6.88
N LYS A 106 15.14 -0.02 -7.77
CA LYS A 106 16.17 0.83 -8.38
C LYS A 106 16.55 2.02 -7.50
N ALA A 107 15.74 2.33 -6.49
CA ALA A 107 16.07 3.39 -5.55
C ALA A 107 17.35 3.01 -4.79
N GLU A 108 18.24 3.96 -4.58
CA GLU A 108 19.49 3.79 -3.81
C GLU A 108 19.20 3.61 -2.31
N THR A 109 18.34 2.67 -1.99
CA THR A 109 17.99 2.35 -0.61
C THR A 109 18.50 0.95 -0.27
N LYS A 110 18.97 0.76 0.94
CA LYS A 110 19.35 -0.57 1.45
C LYS A 110 18.16 -1.45 1.80
N ASN A 111 16.95 -0.96 1.56
CA ASN A 111 15.72 -1.62 1.95
C ASN A 111 15.15 -2.43 0.79
N ARG A 112 14.59 -3.59 1.12
CA ARG A 112 13.84 -4.39 0.15
C ARG A 112 12.53 -3.69 -0.21
N PRO A 113 12.09 -3.78 -1.47
CA PRO A 113 10.75 -3.36 -1.85
C PRO A 113 9.71 -4.08 -1.00
N THR A 114 8.75 -3.32 -0.48
CA THR A 114 7.63 -3.87 0.26
C THR A 114 6.34 -3.37 -0.41
N ILE A 115 5.59 -4.30 -0.97
CA ILE A 115 4.30 -4.01 -1.61
C ILE A 115 3.26 -4.91 -0.98
N VAL A 116 2.13 -4.32 -0.61
CA VAL A 116 0.95 -5.04 -0.14
C VAL A 116 -0.17 -4.78 -1.13
N THR A 117 -0.77 -5.83 -1.64
CA THR A 117 -1.81 -5.73 -2.66
C THR A 117 -2.97 -6.66 -2.36
N LEU A 118 -4.15 -6.36 -2.87
CA LEU A 118 -5.26 -7.32 -2.91
C LEU A 118 -5.39 -8.01 -4.28
N ASP A 119 -4.57 -7.62 -5.25
CA ASP A 119 -4.54 -8.24 -6.58
C ASP A 119 -3.67 -9.50 -6.58
N GLY A 120 -4.29 -10.65 -6.46
CA GLY A 120 -3.63 -11.93 -6.22
C GLY A 120 -3.45 -12.83 -7.45
N TRP A 121 -2.93 -12.32 -8.56
CA TRP A 121 -2.64 -13.14 -9.74
C TRP A 121 -1.43 -14.06 -9.56
N ALA A 122 -1.42 -15.16 -10.30
CA ALA A 122 -0.26 -16.04 -10.39
C ALA A 122 0.97 -15.25 -10.84
N GLY A 123 2.00 -15.22 -10.02
CA GLY A 123 3.21 -14.42 -10.24
C GLY A 123 3.35 -13.19 -9.35
N THR A 124 2.26 -12.67 -8.78
CA THR A 124 2.27 -11.53 -7.86
C THR A 124 3.12 -11.78 -6.62
N GLN A 125 3.16 -13.02 -6.13
CA GLN A 125 3.97 -13.42 -4.98
C GLN A 125 5.47 -13.12 -5.12
N ARG A 126 5.95 -12.88 -6.32
CA ARG A 126 7.35 -12.48 -6.58
C ARG A 126 7.62 -11.03 -6.24
N TYR A 127 6.58 -10.20 -6.17
CA TYR A 127 6.70 -8.76 -6.09
C TYR A 127 6.12 -8.17 -4.81
N GLY A 128 5.15 -8.86 -4.18
CA GLY A 128 4.46 -8.33 -3.02
C GLY A 128 3.78 -9.38 -2.17
N GLY A 129 3.33 -8.93 -1.00
CA GLY A 129 2.41 -9.65 -0.13
C GLY A 129 0.96 -9.31 -0.45
N ILE A 130 0.04 -10.04 0.16
CA ILE A 130 -1.38 -9.88 -0.06
C ILE A 130 -2.11 -9.68 1.26
N TRP A 131 -3.15 -8.83 1.25
CA TRP A 131 -4.14 -8.85 2.31
C TRP A 131 -5.50 -9.24 1.72
N THR A 132 -6.43 -9.66 2.57
CA THR A 132 -7.70 -10.25 2.14
C THR A 132 -8.81 -9.23 1.89
N GLY A 133 -8.45 -7.96 1.75
CA GLY A 133 -9.41 -6.88 1.45
C GLY A 133 -10.24 -6.45 2.66
N ASP A 134 -11.37 -5.82 2.38
CA ASP A 134 -12.26 -5.17 3.36
C ASP A 134 -13.16 -6.18 4.08
N ASN A 135 -12.58 -6.99 4.93
CA ASN A 135 -13.34 -7.93 5.74
C ASN A 135 -14.17 -7.18 6.79
N SER A 136 -15.41 -7.57 6.99
CA SER A 136 -16.20 -7.03 8.11
C SER A 136 -15.75 -7.61 9.45
N SER A 137 -16.00 -6.85 10.53
CA SER A 137 -15.70 -7.24 11.91
C SER A 137 -16.70 -8.29 12.41
N TRP A 138 -16.71 -9.46 11.76
CA TRP A 138 -17.60 -10.58 12.03
C TRP A 138 -16.82 -11.86 12.25
N TRP A 139 -17.35 -12.75 13.06
CA TRP A 139 -16.76 -14.04 13.35
C TRP A 139 -16.62 -14.93 12.11
N GLU A 140 -17.58 -14.82 11.19
CA GLU A 140 -17.55 -15.54 9.90
C GLU A 140 -16.38 -15.11 9.03
N HIS A 141 -16.03 -13.81 9.04
CA HIS A 141 -14.89 -13.29 8.30
C HIS A 141 -13.56 -13.70 8.95
N LEU A 142 -13.49 -13.77 10.27
CA LEU A 142 -12.34 -14.37 10.95
C LEU A 142 -12.17 -15.84 10.53
N LEU A 143 -13.26 -16.63 10.58
CA LEU A 143 -13.22 -18.04 10.16
C LEU A 143 -12.80 -18.19 8.68
N LEU A 144 -13.27 -17.31 7.81
CA LEU A 144 -12.86 -17.26 6.41
C LEU A 144 -11.36 -17.03 6.28
N ASN A 145 -10.81 -16.06 6.99
CA ASN A 145 -9.38 -15.74 6.95
C ASN A 145 -8.51 -16.88 7.48
N ILE A 146 -8.95 -17.58 8.54
CA ILE A 146 -8.25 -18.78 9.06
C ILE A 146 -8.09 -19.86 7.96
N LYS A 147 -9.04 -19.94 7.03
CA LYS A 147 -8.98 -20.88 5.90
C LYS A 147 -8.20 -20.32 4.71
N MET A 148 -8.35 -19.02 4.44
CA MET A 148 -7.71 -18.36 3.30
C MET A 148 -6.19 -18.23 3.46
N MET A 149 -5.70 -17.88 4.65
CA MET A 149 -4.28 -17.66 4.85
C MET A 149 -3.41 -18.88 4.51
N PRO A 150 -3.72 -20.09 5.01
CA PRO A 150 -2.97 -21.29 4.59
C PRO A 150 -3.07 -21.55 3.08
N SER A 151 -4.22 -21.30 2.47
CA SER A 151 -4.40 -21.48 1.02
C SER A 151 -3.53 -20.50 0.22
N LEU A 152 -3.46 -19.24 0.62
CA LEU A 152 -2.57 -18.25 0.02
C LEU A 152 -1.10 -18.63 0.19
N ASN A 153 -0.72 -19.10 1.37
CA ASN A 153 0.66 -19.56 1.61
C ASN A 153 1.01 -20.78 0.73
N MET A 154 0.08 -21.69 0.52
CA MET A 154 0.27 -22.83 -0.41
C MET A 154 0.41 -22.38 -1.86
N CYS A 155 -0.15 -21.23 -2.23
CA CYS A 155 0.06 -20.59 -3.54
C CYS A 155 1.37 -19.79 -3.62
N GLY A 156 2.19 -19.79 -2.57
CA GLY A 156 3.50 -19.12 -2.53
C GLY A 156 3.47 -17.68 -2.02
N PHE A 157 2.35 -17.19 -1.50
CA PHE A 157 2.28 -15.90 -0.83
C PHE A 157 2.79 -16.02 0.61
N LEU A 158 4.08 -15.78 0.81
CA LEU A 158 4.73 -15.87 2.12
C LEU A 158 4.27 -14.75 3.08
N TYR A 159 3.90 -13.61 2.52
CA TYR A 159 3.39 -12.47 3.26
C TYR A 159 1.92 -12.32 2.93
N SER A 160 1.08 -12.78 3.82
CA SER A 160 -0.37 -12.67 3.72
C SER A 160 -0.96 -12.20 5.04
N GLY A 161 -2.03 -11.44 4.99
CA GLY A 161 -2.64 -10.90 6.19
C GLY A 161 -4.08 -10.44 5.95
N ALA A 162 -4.70 -10.00 7.01
CA ALA A 162 -6.01 -9.36 7.02
C ALA A 162 -5.96 -8.15 7.93
N ASP A 163 -6.88 -7.23 7.77
CA ASP A 163 -7.07 -6.15 8.71
C ASP A 163 -7.51 -6.72 10.07
N LEU A 164 -6.72 -6.43 11.12
CA LEU A 164 -6.93 -7.00 12.44
C LEU A 164 -8.25 -6.52 13.05
N GLY A 165 -9.09 -7.47 13.40
CA GLY A 165 -10.42 -7.19 13.93
C GLY A 165 -11.47 -6.88 12.85
N GLY A 166 -11.08 -6.89 11.58
CA GLY A 166 -11.88 -6.50 10.42
C GLY A 166 -11.71 -5.03 10.05
N PHE A 167 -12.08 -4.68 8.82
CA PHE A 167 -12.06 -3.33 8.29
C PHE A 167 -13.42 -2.64 8.44
N GLY A 168 -14.50 -3.32 8.05
CA GLY A 168 -15.85 -2.80 8.12
C GLY A 168 -16.54 -3.12 9.44
N ASN A 169 -17.43 -2.23 9.87
CA ASN A 169 -18.17 -2.29 11.14
C ASN A 169 -17.29 -2.19 12.40
N ASP A 170 -17.93 -2.14 13.56
CA ASP A 170 -17.24 -2.06 14.84
C ASP A 170 -16.82 -3.45 15.31
N THR A 171 -15.56 -3.59 15.64
CA THR A 171 -15.06 -4.84 16.22
C THR A 171 -15.36 -4.90 17.73
N THR A 172 -15.56 -6.12 18.22
CA THR A 172 -15.62 -6.37 19.67
C THR A 172 -14.24 -6.69 20.21
N TYR A 173 -14.04 -6.50 21.52
CA TYR A 173 -12.79 -6.87 22.19
C TYR A 173 -12.44 -8.34 21.96
N ASP A 174 -13.43 -9.24 22.12
CA ASP A 174 -13.22 -10.68 21.94
C ASP A 174 -12.82 -11.04 20.50
N LEU A 175 -13.44 -10.41 19.52
CA LEU A 175 -13.10 -10.61 18.10
C LEU A 175 -11.68 -10.12 17.80
N MET A 176 -11.33 -8.92 18.30
CA MET A 176 -9.99 -8.37 18.12
C MET A 176 -8.91 -9.28 18.72
N VAL A 177 -9.13 -9.79 19.92
CA VAL A 177 -8.17 -10.70 20.59
C VAL A 177 -8.02 -12.01 19.85
N ARG A 178 -9.09 -12.51 19.22
CA ARG A 178 -9.04 -13.75 18.44
C ARG A 178 -8.43 -13.58 17.05
N TRP A 179 -8.65 -12.41 16.47
CA TRP A 179 -8.10 -12.08 15.16
C TRP A 179 -6.59 -11.94 15.19
#